data_d752a0de6906f349619de8c5a61eacce
#
_entry.id   d752a0de6906f349619de8c5a61eacce
#
_cell.length_a   1.000
_cell.length_b   1.000
_cell.length_c   1.000
_cell.angle_alpha   90.00
_cell.angle_beta   90.00
_cell.angle_gamma   90.00
#
_symmetry.space_group_name_H-M   'P 1'
#
loop_
_entity.id
_entity.type
_entity.pdbx_description
1 polymer ?
#
loop_
_entity_poly.entity_id
_entity_poly.type
_entity_poly.pdbx_seq_one_letter_code
_entity_poly.pdbx_strand_id
1 'polypeptide(L)'
;MNNSKAFLPVTFIFAIFVASFEAAESRPNILFCISDDQSYAHAGANGDQVVKTPGFDRVAREGLRFIHAFCDAPTCGPSRSAILTGQPIWRLEEAGNIHSTLPAKFATYTELLEDVGYAIGFTGKGWSPGRLEAGGRTTNPAGPRFEGKELKPPFKGMTKKDYAGNFDEFLAQVSKDQPFCFWLGTHEPHRGFENGAGRRTGKDPAKVVVPPIFPDHPIVRSDILDYLSLIHI
;
A
#
# COMPACT_ATOMS: atom_id res chain seq x y z
N MET A 1 -66.90 47.20 -46.94
CA MET A 1 -66.70 45.78 -46.72
C MET A 1 -65.15 45.60 -46.47
N ASN A 2 -64.76 45.61 -45.22
CA ASN A 2 -63.34 45.51 -44.85
C ASN A 2 -63.09 44.09 -44.24
N ASN A 3 -62.35 43.27 -44.95
CA ASN A 3 -61.93 41.96 -44.47
C ASN A 3 -60.48 42.10 -43.83
N SER A 4 -60.44 42.23 -42.57
CA SER A 4 -59.17 42.14 -41.86
C SER A 4 -58.89 40.66 -41.46
N LYS A 5 -57.89 40.05 -42.13
CA LYS A 5 -57.38 38.72 -41.78
C LYS A 5 -56.43 38.87 -40.61
N ALA A 6 -56.80 38.28 -39.47
CA ALA A 6 -55.91 38.16 -38.32
C ALA A 6 -54.85 37.06 -38.57
N PHE A 7 -53.59 37.43 -38.50
CA PHE A 7 -52.45 36.49 -38.49
C PHE A 7 -52.20 36.08 -37.05
N LEU A 8 -52.34 34.78 -36.74
CA LEU A 8 -51.85 34.22 -35.48
C LEU A 8 -50.37 33.87 -35.67
N PRO A 9 -49.47 34.32 -34.77
CA PRO A 9 -48.07 33.84 -34.75
C PRO A 9 -48.00 32.46 -34.10
N VAL A 10 -47.52 31.47 -34.84
CA VAL A 10 -47.19 30.15 -34.32
C VAL A 10 -45.79 30.24 -33.69
N THR A 11 -45.73 30.28 -32.37
CA THR A 11 -44.47 30.24 -31.63
C THR A 11 -44.01 28.80 -31.52
N PHE A 12 -42.96 28.44 -32.25
CA PHE A 12 -42.28 27.18 -32.13
C PHE A 12 -41.38 27.21 -30.88
N ILE A 13 -41.76 26.51 -29.81
CA ILE A 13 -40.91 26.28 -28.65
C ILE A 13 -39.96 25.12 -28.99
N PHE A 14 -38.71 25.45 -29.26
CA PHE A 14 -37.61 24.46 -29.38
C PHE A 14 -37.14 24.10 -27.96
N ALA A 15 -37.62 22.95 -27.44
CA ALA A 15 -37.11 22.41 -26.21
C ALA A 15 -35.73 21.79 -26.48
N ILE A 16 -34.66 22.50 -26.12
CA ILE A 16 -33.29 21.94 -26.13
C ILE A 16 -33.16 20.98 -24.95
N PHE A 17 -33.24 19.69 -25.24
CA PHE A 17 -32.84 18.65 -24.27
C PHE A 17 -31.33 18.68 -24.17
N VAL A 18 -30.78 19.39 -23.18
CA VAL A 18 -29.39 19.27 -22.78
C VAL A 18 -29.30 17.95 -22.02
N ALA A 19 -28.91 16.87 -22.70
CA ALA A 19 -28.47 15.65 -22.02
C ALA A 19 -27.16 15.97 -21.35
N SER A 20 -27.18 16.17 -20.03
CA SER A 20 -25.99 16.19 -19.22
C SER A 20 -25.39 14.79 -19.27
N PHE A 21 -24.40 14.58 -20.13
CA PHE A 21 -23.49 13.47 -20.03
C PHE A 21 -22.63 13.76 -18.79
N GLU A 22 -23.08 13.35 -17.61
CA GLU A 22 -22.17 13.11 -16.50
C GLU A 22 -21.25 11.98 -16.97
N ALA A 23 -20.05 12.34 -17.39
CA ALA A 23 -18.98 11.36 -17.52
C ALA A 23 -18.86 10.72 -16.14
N ALA A 24 -19.22 9.45 -16.02
CA ALA A 24 -19.04 8.71 -14.78
C ALA A 24 -17.57 8.87 -14.40
N GLU A 25 -17.31 9.58 -13.30
CA GLU A 25 -15.94 9.76 -12.80
C GLU A 25 -15.35 8.37 -12.62
N SER A 26 -14.35 8.06 -13.44
CA SER A 26 -13.64 6.79 -13.39
C SER A 26 -12.93 6.71 -12.04
N ARG A 27 -13.50 5.96 -11.10
CA ARG A 27 -12.90 5.70 -9.80
C ARG A 27 -11.74 4.72 -9.96
N PRO A 28 -10.48 5.11 -9.69
CA PRO A 28 -9.33 4.24 -9.93
C PRO A 28 -9.27 3.10 -8.93
N ASN A 29 -8.74 1.97 -9.36
CA ASN A 29 -8.30 0.92 -8.45
C ASN A 29 -7.03 1.35 -7.73
N ILE A 30 -6.91 1.01 -6.45
CA ILE A 30 -5.79 1.37 -5.60
C ILE A 30 -5.13 0.08 -5.09
N LEU A 31 -3.88 -0.15 -5.48
CA LEU A 31 -3.02 -1.17 -4.89
C LEU A 31 -1.92 -0.49 -4.08
N PHE A 32 -2.03 -0.53 -2.76
CA PHE A 32 -1.05 0.03 -1.86
C PHE A 32 -0.07 -1.03 -1.40
N CYS A 33 1.15 -1.03 -1.97
CA CYS A 33 2.22 -1.95 -1.60
C CYS A 33 3.16 -1.29 -0.58
N ILE A 34 3.38 -1.94 0.55
CA ILE A 34 4.27 -1.46 1.60
C ILE A 34 5.15 -2.60 2.12
N SER A 35 6.47 -2.39 2.13
CA SER A 35 7.44 -3.27 2.78
C SER A 35 7.63 -2.88 4.26
N ASP A 36 8.14 -3.83 5.07
CA ASP A 36 8.34 -3.62 6.50
C ASP A 36 9.83 -3.46 6.80
N ASP A 37 10.21 -2.31 7.38
CA ASP A 37 11.60 -1.95 7.72
C ASP A 37 12.56 -1.93 6.51
N GLN A 38 12.09 -1.57 5.33
CA GLN A 38 12.94 -1.39 4.16
C GLN A 38 13.52 0.03 4.11
N SER A 39 14.84 0.12 4.08
CA SER A 39 15.52 1.41 3.91
C SER A 39 15.41 1.92 2.47
N TYR A 40 15.32 3.23 2.29
CA TYR A 40 15.15 3.91 1.00
C TYR A 40 16.14 3.45 -0.08
N ALA A 41 17.43 3.28 0.28
CA ALA A 41 18.49 2.92 -0.67
C ALA A 41 18.32 1.51 -1.28
N HIS A 42 17.56 0.62 -0.63
CA HIS A 42 17.53 -0.81 -0.96
C HIS A 42 16.47 -1.15 -2.01
N ALA A 43 16.55 -0.49 -3.16
CA ALA A 43 15.81 -0.79 -4.39
C ALA A 43 16.68 -0.49 -5.60
N GLY A 44 16.51 -1.23 -6.70
CA GLY A 44 17.28 -1.03 -7.93
C GLY A 44 17.17 0.40 -8.47
N ALA A 45 15.95 0.95 -8.55
CA ALA A 45 15.71 2.32 -8.99
C ALA A 45 16.35 3.38 -8.08
N ASN A 46 16.70 3.03 -6.84
CA ASN A 46 17.41 3.91 -5.89
C ASN A 46 18.95 3.71 -5.91
N GLY A 47 19.43 2.83 -6.80
CA GLY A 47 20.87 2.63 -7.04
C GLY A 47 21.48 1.43 -6.33
N ASP A 48 20.70 0.61 -5.59
CA ASP A 48 21.19 -0.63 -4.99
C ASP A 48 21.61 -1.64 -6.06
N GLN A 49 22.82 -2.20 -5.93
CA GLN A 49 23.37 -3.14 -6.90
C GLN A 49 23.29 -4.61 -6.45
N VAL A 50 22.79 -4.84 -5.25
CA VAL A 50 22.70 -6.18 -4.64
C VAL A 50 21.31 -6.75 -4.80
N VAL A 51 20.27 -5.92 -4.63
CA VAL A 51 18.87 -6.34 -4.74
C VAL A 51 18.35 -6.23 -6.17
N LYS A 52 17.35 -7.04 -6.48
CA LYS A 52 16.58 -6.95 -7.73
C LYS A 52 15.13 -6.67 -7.36
N THR A 53 14.65 -5.49 -7.72
CA THR A 53 13.29 -5.03 -7.41
C THR A 53 12.51 -4.69 -8.70
N PRO A 54 12.29 -5.67 -9.60
CA PRO A 54 11.75 -5.39 -10.94
C PRO A 54 10.36 -4.76 -10.91
N GLY A 55 9.51 -5.11 -9.94
CA GLY A 55 8.19 -4.51 -9.76
C GLY A 55 8.29 -3.04 -9.36
N PHE A 56 9.07 -2.74 -8.32
CA PHE A 56 9.33 -1.36 -7.88
C PHE A 56 10.01 -0.53 -8.98
N ASP A 57 11.03 -1.09 -9.64
CA ASP A 57 11.79 -0.42 -10.70
C ASP A 57 10.89 -0.08 -11.91
N ARG A 58 9.93 -0.96 -12.22
CA ARG A 58 8.93 -0.70 -13.25
C ARG A 58 8.02 0.48 -12.86
N VAL A 59 7.46 0.47 -11.66
CA VAL A 59 6.60 1.57 -11.16
C VAL A 59 7.38 2.88 -11.12
N ALA A 60 8.65 2.85 -10.67
CA ALA A 60 9.52 4.03 -10.64
C ALA A 60 9.81 4.60 -12.04
N ARG A 61 9.87 3.75 -13.07
CA ARG A 61 10.11 4.16 -14.46
C ARG A 61 8.84 4.65 -15.16
N GLU A 62 7.71 4.00 -14.90
CA GLU A 62 6.45 4.25 -15.60
C GLU A 62 5.54 5.25 -14.87
N GLY A 63 5.82 5.55 -13.60
CA GLY A 63 5.06 6.44 -12.74
C GLY A 63 5.89 7.59 -12.19
N LEU A 64 5.53 8.03 -10.98
CA LEU A 64 6.23 9.08 -10.24
C LEU A 64 7.03 8.48 -9.09
N ARG A 65 8.33 8.79 -9.04
CA ARG A 65 9.20 8.42 -7.93
C ARG A 65 9.47 9.62 -7.03
N PHE A 66 9.02 9.54 -5.77
CA PHE A 66 9.27 10.56 -4.77
C PHE A 66 10.59 10.27 -4.05
N ILE A 67 11.60 11.12 -4.24
CA ILE A 67 12.92 10.97 -3.62
C ILE A 67 12.98 11.56 -2.20
N HIS A 68 11.98 12.34 -1.81
CA HIS A 68 11.83 12.94 -0.48
C HIS A 68 10.48 12.56 0.13
N ALA A 69 10.24 11.25 0.30
CA ALA A 69 9.10 10.73 1.02
C ALA A 69 9.55 10.24 2.40
N PHE A 70 8.86 10.69 3.45
CA PHE A 70 9.20 10.38 4.83
C PHE A 70 8.01 9.74 5.53
N CYS A 71 8.25 8.70 6.31
CA CYS A 71 7.23 8.21 7.24
C CYS A 71 7.14 9.15 8.44
N ASP A 72 5.94 9.30 8.96
CA ASP A 72 5.69 10.21 10.10
C ASP A 72 6.31 9.67 11.41
N ALA A 73 6.45 8.34 11.53
CA ALA A 73 7.14 7.69 12.63
C ALA A 73 7.95 6.49 12.12
N PRO A 74 9.22 6.33 12.55
CA PRO A 74 10.07 5.23 12.10
C PRO A 74 9.81 3.94 12.91
N THR A 75 8.53 3.54 13.03
CA THR A 75 8.11 2.32 13.72
C THR A 75 6.76 1.83 13.20
N CYS A 76 6.55 0.51 13.15
CA CYS A 76 5.47 -0.17 12.44
C CYS A 76 4.06 0.37 12.73
N GLY A 77 3.56 0.21 13.95
CA GLY A 77 2.19 0.60 14.33
C GLY A 77 1.91 2.09 14.10
N PRO A 78 2.72 3.00 14.66
CA PRO A 78 2.57 4.43 14.47
C PRO A 78 2.63 4.88 13.01
N SER A 79 3.61 4.41 12.23
CA SER A 79 3.70 4.71 10.79
C SER A 79 2.44 4.30 10.05
N ARG A 80 1.94 3.08 10.32
CA ARG A 80 0.72 2.56 9.70
C ARG A 80 -0.53 3.31 10.15
N SER A 81 -0.57 3.77 11.41
CA SER A 81 -1.64 4.64 11.91
C SER A 81 -1.67 5.97 11.15
N ALA A 82 -0.52 6.61 10.97
CA ALA A 82 -0.41 7.85 10.21
C ALA A 82 -0.84 7.69 8.75
N ILE A 83 -0.38 6.61 8.09
CA ILE A 83 -0.76 6.31 6.70
C ILE A 83 -2.27 6.09 6.58
N LEU A 84 -2.85 5.26 7.45
CA LEU A 84 -4.27 4.92 7.38
C LEU A 84 -5.20 6.11 7.66
N THR A 85 -4.80 7.01 8.56
CA THR A 85 -5.62 8.15 8.95
C THR A 85 -5.31 9.43 8.18
N GLY A 86 -4.17 9.48 7.47
CA GLY A 86 -3.66 10.71 6.84
C GLY A 86 -3.31 11.79 7.86
N GLN A 87 -3.07 11.44 9.13
CA GLN A 87 -2.78 12.36 10.21
C GLN A 87 -1.41 12.10 10.83
N PRO A 88 -0.71 13.13 11.28
CA PRO A 88 0.54 12.97 12.00
C PRO A 88 0.31 12.33 13.38
N ILE A 89 1.27 11.53 13.83
CA ILE A 89 1.14 10.69 15.04
C ILE A 89 0.83 11.45 16.32
N TRP A 90 1.31 12.70 16.45
CA TRP A 90 1.02 13.51 17.66
C TRP A 90 -0.45 13.91 17.79
N ARG A 91 -1.27 13.68 16.75
CA ARG A 91 -2.72 13.88 16.77
C ARG A 91 -3.49 12.60 17.03
N LEU A 92 -2.83 11.46 17.03
CA LEU A 92 -3.46 10.12 17.07
C LEU A 92 -3.42 9.49 18.47
N GLU A 93 -3.13 10.27 19.50
CA GLU A 93 -3.13 9.83 20.90
C GLU A 93 -2.23 8.59 21.10
N GLU A 94 -2.78 7.50 21.65
CA GLU A 94 -2.04 6.27 21.93
C GLU A 94 -1.47 5.61 20.66
N ALA A 95 -2.05 5.88 19.48
CA ALA A 95 -1.59 5.32 18.22
C ALA A 95 -0.17 5.78 17.83
N GLY A 96 0.35 6.83 18.48
CA GLY A 96 1.75 7.25 18.37
C GLY A 96 2.76 6.29 19.02
N ASN A 97 2.31 5.26 19.74
CA ASN A 97 3.16 4.28 20.41
C ASN A 97 3.02 2.89 19.78
N ILE A 98 4.16 2.15 19.68
CA ILE A 98 4.16 0.76 19.25
C ILE A 98 3.43 -0.12 20.27
N HIS A 99 2.76 -1.18 19.80
CA HIS A 99 1.93 -2.10 20.61
C HIS A 99 0.74 -1.44 21.33
N SER A 100 0.41 -0.22 20.98
CA SER A 100 -0.71 0.53 21.54
C SER A 100 -2.02 0.28 20.77
N THR A 101 -2.88 1.25 20.67
CA THR A 101 -4.18 1.19 20.00
C THR A 101 -4.30 2.26 18.92
N LEU A 102 -5.10 2.03 17.90
CA LEU A 102 -5.61 3.08 17.01
C LEU A 102 -7.09 3.31 17.35
N PRO A 103 -7.44 4.34 18.13
CA PRO A 103 -8.81 4.59 18.55
C PRO A 103 -9.78 4.66 17.36
N ALA A 104 -10.94 4.02 17.50
CA ALA A 104 -11.95 3.92 16.43
C ALA A 104 -12.53 5.27 15.99
N LYS A 105 -12.39 6.32 16.83
CA LYS A 105 -12.79 7.69 16.48
C LYS A 105 -11.98 8.32 15.34
N PHE A 106 -10.80 7.78 15.05
CA PHE A 106 -9.99 8.20 13.91
C PHE A 106 -10.37 7.38 12.69
N ALA A 107 -11.18 7.96 11.79
CA ALA A 107 -11.52 7.32 10.52
C ALA A 107 -10.26 7.02 9.71
N THR A 108 -10.25 5.88 9.03
CA THR A 108 -9.18 5.50 8.10
C THR A 108 -9.62 5.67 6.66
N TYR A 109 -8.67 5.88 5.75
CA TYR A 109 -9.01 6.06 4.34
C TYR A 109 -9.68 4.82 3.74
N THR A 110 -9.38 3.64 4.26
CA THR A 110 -10.00 2.37 3.87
C THR A 110 -11.47 2.33 4.23
N GLU A 111 -11.83 2.77 5.46
CA GLU A 111 -13.23 2.90 5.90
C GLU A 111 -13.98 3.92 5.03
N LEU A 112 -13.37 5.09 4.75
CA LEU A 112 -13.98 6.11 3.89
C LEU A 112 -14.17 5.64 2.44
N LEU A 113 -13.27 4.83 1.92
CA LEU A 113 -13.40 4.24 0.58
C LEU A 113 -14.48 3.15 0.54
N GLU A 114 -14.60 2.34 1.60
CA GLU A 114 -15.66 1.35 1.74
C GLU A 114 -17.04 2.01 1.73
N ASP A 115 -17.21 3.11 2.47
CA ASP A 115 -18.45 3.90 2.53
C ASP A 115 -18.91 4.42 1.16
N VAL A 116 -17.97 4.65 0.22
CA VAL A 116 -18.28 5.07 -1.15
C VAL A 116 -18.24 3.90 -2.16
N GLY A 117 -18.25 2.66 -1.67
CA GLY A 117 -18.47 1.46 -2.48
C GLY A 117 -17.22 0.79 -3.05
N TYR A 118 -16.02 1.11 -2.57
CA TYR A 118 -14.83 0.34 -2.90
C TYR A 118 -14.85 -1.02 -2.22
N ALA A 119 -14.38 -2.04 -2.91
CA ALA A 119 -13.98 -3.29 -2.27
C ALA A 119 -12.66 -3.09 -1.53
N ILE A 120 -12.62 -3.46 -0.25
CA ILE A 120 -11.45 -3.28 0.60
C ILE A 120 -10.88 -4.64 1.00
N GLY A 121 -9.57 -4.75 1.08
CA GLY A 121 -8.90 -5.95 1.58
C GLY A 121 -7.41 -5.73 1.84
N PHE A 122 -6.81 -6.68 2.58
CA PHE A 122 -5.36 -6.68 2.74
C PHE A 122 -4.78 -8.09 2.82
N THR A 123 -3.49 -8.20 2.52
CA THR A 123 -2.69 -9.40 2.81
C THR A 123 -1.42 -9.04 3.55
N GLY A 124 -0.90 -9.98 4.33
CA GLY A 124 0.31 -9.83 5.10
C GLY A 124 0.16 -8.91 6.32
N LYS A 125 0.97 -7.87 6.39
CA LYS A 125 0.99 -6.94 7.52
C LYS A 125 0.11 -5.73 7.25
N GLY A 126 -1.13 -5.75 7.76
CA GLY A 126 -2.02 -4.60 7.83
C GLY A 126 -1.60 -3.61 8.92
N TRP A 127 -2.55 -3.05 9.67
CA TRP A 127 -2.22 -2.27 10.86
C TRP A 127 -1.75 -3.22 11.97
N SER A 128 -0.50 -3.12 12.33
CA SER A 128 0.15 -3.88 13.42
C SER A 128 1.58 -3.38 13.67
N PRO A 129 2.19 -3.72 14.84
CA PRO A 129 1.59 -4.36 16.00
C PRO A 129 0.73 -3.38 16.81
N GLY A 130 -0.35 -3.91 17.39
CA GLY A 130 -1.24 -3.11 18.23
C GLY A 130 -2.43 -3.94 18.71
N ARG A 131 -3.28 -3.30 19.52
CA ARG A 131 -4.46 -3.92 20.15
C ARG A 131 -5.73 -3.30 19.58
N LEU A 132 -6.40 -4.00 18.67
CA LEU A 132 -7.61 -3.51 17.97
C LEU A 132 -8.75 -3.25 18.95
N GLU A 133 -9.13 -4.25 19.75
CA GLU A 133 -10.27 -4.19 20.65
C GLU A 133 -10.13 -3.10 21.71
N ALA A 134 -8.93 -2.91 22.26
CA ALA A 134 -8.67 -1.85 23.22
C ALA A 134 -8.82 -0.44 22.63
N GLY A 135 -8.74 -0.31 21.29
CA GLY A 135 -9.02 0.92 20.54
C GLY A 135 -10.49 1.04 20.10
N GLY A 136 -11.35 0.08 20.47
CA GLY A 136 -12.75 0.03 20.04
C GLY A 136 -12.96 -0.49 18.61
N ARG A 137 -11.95 -1.16 18.01
CA ARG A 137 -12.02 -1.73 16.66
C ARG A 137 -12.21 -3.24 16.73
N THR A 138 -13.12 -3.76 15.92
CA THR A 138 -13.37 -5.21 15.79
C THR A 138 -12.63 -5.83 14.61
N THR A 139 -12.22 -5.01 13.64
CA THR A 139 -11.54 -5.42 12.42
C THR A 139 -10.25 -4.63 12.22
N ASN A 140 -9.33 -5.17 11.43
CA ASN A 140 -8.12 -4.43 11.07
C ASN A 140 -8.49 -3.23 10.20
N PRO A 141 -8.02 -2.03 10.52
CA PRO A 141 -8.34 -0.83 9.73
C PRO A 141 -7.77 -0.85 8.29
N ALA A 142 -6.91 -1.81 7.95
CA ALA A 142 -6.52 -2.03 6.55
C ALA A 142 -7.59 -2.81 5.75
N GLY A 143 -8.64 -3.32 6.41
CA GLY A 143 -9.75 -4.05 5.81
C GLY A 143 -9.82 -5.53 6.18
N PRO A 144 -10.66 -6.32 5.50
CA PRO A 144 -10.70 -7.79 5.59
C PRO A 144 -9.37 -8.43 5.16
N ARG A 145 -9.00 -9.51 5.83
CA ARG A 145 -7.72 -10.19 5.62
C ARG A 145 -7.84 -11.33 4.61
N PHE A 146 -6.90 -11.37 3.65
CA PHE A 146 -6.74 -12.42 2.65
C PHE A 146 -5.39 -13.13 2.87
N GLU A 147 -5.41 -14.34 3.41
CA GLU A 147 -4.20 -15.10 3.79
C GLU A 147 -4.34 -16.63 3.54
N GLY A 148 -5.28 -17.03 2.68
CA GLY A 148 -5.56 -18.45 2.38
C GLY A 148 -4.48 -19.13 1.54
N LYS A 149 -3.65 -18.36 0.82
CA LYS A 149 -2.59 -18.89 -0.03
C LYS A 149 -1.23 -18.84 0.65
N GLU A 150 -0.51 -19.96 0.56
CA GLU A 150 0.83 -20.10 1.13
C GLU A 150 1.85 -20.61 0.09
N LEU A 151 3.09 -20.16 0.25
CA LEU A 151 4.28 -20.63 -0.49
C LEU A 151 5.26 -21.29 0.48
N LYS A 152 6.14 -22.12 -0.06
CA LYS A 152 7.29 -22.62 0.70
C LYS A 152 8.43 -21.61 0.63
N PRO A 153 8.78 -20.93 1.73
CA PRO A 153 9.86 -19.97 1.72
C PRO A 153 11.20 -20.67 1.47
N PRO A 154 12.14 -20.04 0.74
CA PRO A 154 13.44 -20.64 0.42
C PRO A 154 14.37 -20.75 1.66
N PHE A 155 14.15 -19.92 2.69
CA PHE A 155 14.93 -19.91 3.94
C PHE A 155 14.11 -19.32 5.08
N LYS A 156 14.61 -19.47 6.31
CA LYS A 156 13.98 -18.93 7.52
C LYS A 156 14.00 -17.40 7.50
N GLY A 157 12.97 -16.78 8.07
CA GLY A 157 12.80 -15.33 8.13
C GLY A 157 11.91 -14.76 7.02
N MET A 158 11.68 -15.52 5.95
CA MET A 158 10.61 -15.19 5.00
C MET A 158 9.29 -15.80 5.46
N THR A 159 8.22 -15.05 5.26
CA THR A 159 6.87 -15.56 5.50
C THR A 159 6.50 -16.66 4.49
N LYS A 160 5.50 -17.47 4.87
CA LYS A 160 4.88 -18.43 3.94
C LYS A 160 3.80 -17.81 3.07
N LYS A 161 3.42 -16.56 3.32
CA LYS A 161 2.28 -15.93 2.64
C LYS A 161 2.57 -15.73 1.16
N ASP A 162 1.67 -16.23 0.33
CA ASP A 162 1.64 -15.91 -1.09
C ASP A 162 0.88 -14.60 -1.29
N TYR A 163 1.60 -13.48 -1.23
CA TYR A 163 0.99 -12.16 -1.35
C TYR A 163 0.24 -11.96 -2.67
N ALA A 164 0.79 -12.46 -3.78
CA ALA A 164 0.17 -12.36 -5.09
C ALA A 164 -1.07 -13.25 -5.19
N GLY A 165 -0.96 -14.52 -4.78
CA GLY A 165 -2.10 -15.44 -4.76
C GLY A 165 -3.23 -14.99 -3.84
N ASN A 166 -2.92 -14.33 -2.72
CA ASN A 166 -3.93 -13.74 -1.83
C ASN A 166 -4.59 -12.50 -2.45
N PHE A 167 -3.85 -11.71 -3.22
CA PHE A 167 -4.43 -10.61 -3.99
C PHE A 167 -5.34 -11.12 -5.11
N ASP A 168 -4.96 -12.18 -5.81
CA ASP A 168 -5.82 -12.83 -6.81
C ASP A 168 -7.11 -13.37 -6.18
N GLU A 169 -7.03 -13.95 -4.96
CA GLU A 169 -8.20 -14.40 -4.21
C GLU A 169 -9.15 -13.24 -3.85
N PHE A 170 -8.59 -12.09 -3.48
CA PHE A 170 -9.37 -10.87 -3.29
C PHE A 170 -10.04 -10.42 -4.59
N LEU A 171 -9.28 -10.31 -5.70
CA LEU A 171 -9.79 -9.86 -6.99
C LEU A 171 -10.93 -10.75 -7.51
N ALA A 172 -10.87 -12.06 -7.23
CA ALA A 172 -11.94 -12.98 -7.60
C ALA A 172 -13.29 -12.70 -6.89
N GLN A 173 -13.28 -11.94 -5.79
CA GLN A 173 -14.47 -11.55 -5.04
C GLN A 173 -14.96 -10.13 -5.40
N VAL A 174 -14.15 -9.34 -6.10
CA VAL A 174 -14.51 -7.98 -6.52
C VAL A 174 -15.41 -8.04 -7.75
N SER A 175 -16.54 -7.34 -7.71
CA SER A 175 -17.44 -7.24 -8.88
C SER A 175 -16.78 -6.49 -10.03
N LYS A 176 -17.12 -6.84 -11.28
CA LYS A 176 -16.45 -6.35 -12.49
C LYS A 176 -16.29 -4.82 -12.57
N ASP A 177 -17.31 -4.08 -12.13
CA ASP A 177 -17.35 -2.61 -12.22
C ASP A 177 -17.13 -1.93 -10.85
N GLN A 178 -16.78 -2.71 -9.83
CA GLN A 178 -16.51 -2.20 -8.49
C GLN A 178 -15.04 -1.79 -8.37
N PRO A 179 -14.74 -0.55 -8.00
CA PRO A 179 -13.37 -0.16 -7.71
C PRO A 179 -12.88 -0.84 -6.43
N PHE A 180 -11.59 -1.06 -6.33
CA PHE A 180 -11.01 -1.65 -5.13
C PHE A 180 -9.88 -0.81 -4.56
N CYS A 181 -9.65 -0.99 -3.25
CA CYS A 181 -8.44 -0.57 -2.57
C CYS A 181 -7.88 -1.76 -1.79
N PHE A 182 -6.70 -2.22 -2.17
CA PHE A 182 -6.05 -3.36 -1.54
C PHE A 182 -4.70 -2.97 -0.93
N TRP A 183 -4.51 -3.34 0.34
CA TRP A 183 -3.26 -3.14 1.06
C TRP A 183 -2.43 -4.42 1.02
N LEU A 184 -1.33 -4.40 0.26
CA LEU A 184 -0.35 -5.46 0.19
C LEU A 184 0.83 -5.10 1.09
N GLY A 185 0.81 -5.59 2.33
CA GLY A 185 1.85 -5.34 3.32
C GLY A 185 2.77 -6.54 3.45
N THR A 186 3.99 -6.46 2.92
CA THR A 186 4.95 -7.54 3.15
C THR A 186 5.47 -7.52 4.58
N HIS A 187 5.89 -8.66 5.11
CA HIS A 187 6.62 -8.75 6.36
C HIS A 187 8.13 -8.53 6.14
N GLU A 188 8.58 -8.74 4.93
CA GLU A 188 9.94 -8.55 4.50
C GLU A 188 10.23 -7.06 4.22
N PRO A 189 11.45 -6.60 4.43
CA PRO A 189 12.63 -7.31 4.94
C PRO A 189 12.87 -7.14 6.45
N HIS A 190 11.80 -7.03 7.27
CA HIS A 190 11.91 -6.92 8.73
C HIS A 190 12.84 -8.00 9.32
N ARG A 191 13.63 -7.64 10.35
CA ARG A 191 14.58 -8.54 10.98
C ARG A 191 13.91 -9.83 11.49
N GLY A 192 14.65 -10.91 11.41
CA GLY A 192 14.28 -12.30 11.64
C GLY A 192 14.86 -13.20 10.56
N PHE A 193 15.72 -12.61 9.68
CA PHE A 193 16.38 -13.31 8.58
C PHE A 193 17.42 -14.33 9.07
N GLU A 194 17.63 -15.36 8.25
CA GLU A 194 18.54 -16.46 8.55
C GLU A 194 19.98 -16.05 8.26
N ASN A 195 20.89 -16.28 9.23
CA ASN A 195 22.31 -16.01 9.08
C ASN A 195 22.89 -16.78 7.88
N GLY A 196 23.61 -16.09 7.01
CA GLY A 196 24.21 -16.62 5.79
C GLY A 196 23.26 -16.77 4.61
N ALA A 197 21.98 -16.38 4.73
CA ALA A 197 20.99 -16.45 3.64
C ALA A 197 21.45 -15.65 2.42
N GLY A 198 21.98 -14.46 2.61
CA GLY A 198 22.43 -13.60 1.53
C GLY A 198 23.52 -14.24 0.67
N ARG A 199 24.49 -14.90 1.28
CA ARG A 199 25.55 -15.63 0.54
C ARG A 199 24.99 -16.82 -0.21
N ARG A 200 24.06 -17.57 0.40
CA ARG A 200 23.42 -18.73 -0.26
C ARG A 200 22.56 -18.33 -1.47
N THR A 201 22.06 -17.09 -1.51
CA THR A 201 21.34 -16.55 -2.68
C THR A 201 22.27 -16.02 -3.78
N GLY A 202 23.57 -16.22 -3.64
CA GLY A 202 24.58 -15.80 -4.63
C GLY A 202 24.87 -14.29 -4.66
N LYS A 203 24.42 -13.55 -3.62
CA LYS A 203 24.70 -12.12 -3.51
C LYS A 203 26.17 -11.89 -3.09
N ASP A 204 26.80 -10.88 -3.67
CA ASP A 204 28.20 -10.54 -3.44
C ASP A 204 28.34 -9.54 -2.27
N PRO A 205 28.99 -9.92 -1.16
CA PRO A 205 29.21 -9.02 -0.04
C PRO A 205 30.10 -7.81 -0.39
N ALA A 206 30.92 -7.89 -1.42
CA ALA A 206 31.75 -6.76 -1.88
C ALA A 206 30.90 -5.60 -2.43
N LYS A 207 29.70 -5.90 -2.95
CA LYS A 207 28.76 -4.90 -3.47
C LYS A 207 27.88 -4.24 -2.41
N VAL A 208 27.92 -4.73 -1.17
CA VAL A 208 27.17 -4.15 -0.08
C VAL A 208 27.70 -2.76 0.26
N VAL A 209 26.82 -1.77 0.25
CA VAL A 209 27.16 -0.44 0.77
C VAL A 209 26.87 -0.43 2.27
N VAL A 210 27.95 -0.34 3.07
CA VAL A 210 27.82 -0.26 4.52
C VAL A 210 27.50 1.19 4.90
N PRO A 211 26.37 1.45 5.63
CA PRO A 211 26.07 2.79 6.11
C PRO A 211 27.23 3.36 6.98
N PRO A 212 27.53 4.66 6.88
CA PRO A 212 28.71 5.25 7.55
C PRO A 212 28.67 5.21 9.07
N ILE A 213 27.51 4.90 9.65
CA ILE A 213 27.34 4.71 11.11
C ILE A 213 27.83 3.33 11.61
N PHE A 214 28.13 2.41 10.70
CA PHE A 214 28.65 1.08 11.03
C PHE A 214 30.10 0.95 10.55
N PRO A 215 30.93 0.15 11.26
CA PRO A 215 32.26 -0.20 10.76
C PRO A 215 32.11 -1.07 9.50
N ASP A 216 32.95 -0.82 8.51
CA ASP A 216 33.08 -1.70 7.35
C ASP A 216 33.85 -2.98 7.75
N HIS A 217 33.09 -3.99 8.12
CA HIS A 217 33.62 -5.26 8.65
C HIS A 217 32.89 -6.43 7.99
N PRO A 218 33.55 -7.57 7.73
CA PRO A 218 32.93 -8.74 7.09
C PRO A 218 31.64 -9.24 7.75
N ILE A 219 31.52 -9.15 9.08
CA ILE A 219 30.32 -9.53 9.82
C ILE A 219 29.17 -8.56 9.49
N VAL A 220 29.43 -7.23 9.49
CA VAL A 220 28.42 -6.21 9.15
C VAL A 220 27.96 -6.37 7.72
N ARG A 221 28.88 -6.56 6.77
CA ARG A 221 28.54 -6.84 5.38
C ARG A 221 27.69 -8.10 5.22
N SER A 222 28.00 -9.16 5.98
CA SER A 222 27.21 -10.40 5.96
C SER A 222 25.80 -10.19 6.52
N ASP A 223 25.66 -9.47 7.64
CA ASP A 223 24.33 -9.19 8.24
C ASP A 223 23.45 -8.33 7.30
N ILE A 224 24.06 -7.30 6.69
CA ILE A 224 23.35 -6.49 5.68
C ILE A 224 22.94 -7.36 4.48
N LEU A 225 23.81 -8.26 4.02
CA LEU A 225 23.52 -9.15 2.89
C LEU A 225 22.37 -10.11 3.20
N ASP A 226 22.28 -10.59 4.45
CA ASP A 226 21.18 -11.43 4.91
C ASP A 226 19.85 -10.66 4.91
N TYR A 227 19.86 -9.41 5.39
CA TYR A 227 18.71 -8.51 5.25
C TYR A 227 18.32 -8.29 3.79
N LEU A 228 19.27 -7.97 2.90
CA LEU A 228 19.02 -7.75 1.47
C LEU A 228 18.55 -9.03 0.75
N SER A 229 18.74 -10.22 1.35
CA SER A 229 18.24 -11.47 0.79
C SER A 229 16.72 -11.58 0.84
N LEU A 230 16.07 -10.82 1.73
CA LEU A 230 14.62 -10.79 1.86
C LEU A 230 13.94 -9.84 0.86
N ILE A 231 14.70 -9.00 0.16
CA ILE A 231 14.15 -8.03 -0.80
C ILE A 231 14.09 -8.67 -2.18
N HIS A 232 12.88 -9.05 -2.60
CA HIS A 232 12.56 -9.64 -3.91
C HIS A 232 11.23 -9.08 -4.42
N ILE A 233 11.20 -7.80 -4.74
CA ILE A 233 9.96 -7.10 -5.16
C ILE A 233 10.03 -6.69 -6.63
#